data_d5edb59a85db40776a31ae436336cba0
#
_entry.id   d5edb59a85db40776a31ae436336cba0
#
_cell.length_a   1.000
_cell.length_b   1.000
_cell.length_c   1.000
_cell.angle_alpha   90.00
_cell.angle_beta   90.00
_cell.angle_gamma   90.00
#
_symmetry.space_group_name_H-M   'P 1'
#
loop_
_entity.id
_entity.type
_entity.pdbx_description
1 polymer ?
#
loop_
_entity_poly.entity_id
_entity_poly.type
_entity_poly.pdbx_seq_one_letter_code
_entity_poly.pdbx_strand_id
1 'polypeptide(L)'
;MSSEDAFLLQQARDITQHSYAPYSQFHVGAAARLTNGEIITGTNQENASYPVAICAERVLLSALSSRFPGTAVTTMAISFHNHKGVSKHPITPCGMCRQALVEHQFHFGQVIRLILSGQVGEVYIIQDASSLLPLGFTAKDMR
;
A
#
# COMPACT_ATOMS: atom_id res chain seq x y z
N MET A 1 15.67 2.57 -11.04
CA MET A 1 14.27 3.01 -10.76
C MET A 1 13.97 4.21 -11.66
N SER A 2 12.80 4.19 -12.31
CA SER A 2 12.40 5.29 -13.19
C SER A 2 12.09 6.56 -12.39
N SER A 3 12.04 7.70 -13.08
CA SER A 3 11.66 8.98 -12.46
C SER A 3 10.21 8.93 -11.95
N GLU A 4 9.32 8.23 -12.65
CA GLU A 4 7.93 8.05 -12.22
C GLU A 4 7.84 7.22 -10.95
N ASP A 5 8.63 6.16 -10.84
CA ASP A 5 8.68 5.32 -9.65
C ASP A 5 9.26 6.10 -8.46
N ALA A 6 10.32 6.87 -8.70
CA ALA A 6 10.92 7.69 -7.66
C ALA A 6 9.94 8.74 -7.15
N PHE A 7 9.17 9.36 -8.04
CA PHE A 7 8.14 10.32 -7.68
C PHE A 7 7.05 9.67 -6.83
N LEU A 8 6.56 8.50 -7.26
CA LEU A 8 5.52 7.79 -6.54
C LEU A 8 6.00 7.37 -5.14
N LEU A 9 7.23 6.87 -5.04
CA LEU A 9 7.82 6.50 -3.75
C LEU A 9 7.95 7.72 -2.84
N GLN A 10 8.33 8.89 -3.39
CA GLN A 10 8.42 10.10 -2.59
C GLN A 10 7.05 10.53 -2.06
N GLN A 11 5.99 10.36 -2.86
CA GLN A 11 4.62 10.61 -2.40
C GLN A 11 4.26 9.72 -1.20
N ALA A 12 4.63 8.44 -1.26
CA ALA A 12 4.40 7.52 -0.14
C ALA A 12 5.19 7.95 1.10
N ARG A 13 6.44 8.37 0.94
CA ARG A 13 7.28 8.87 2.03
C ARG A 13 6.69 10.12 2.67
N ASP A 14 6.27 11.07 1.86
CA ASP A 14 5.75 12.36 2.34
C ASP A 14 4.43 12.18 3.09
N ILE A 15 3.55 11.32 2.60
CA ILE A 15 2.22 11.16 3.21
C ILE A 15 2.28 10.49 4.59
N THR A 16 3.39 9.85 4.95
CA THR A 16 3.54 9.24 6.28
C THR A 16 3.28 10.25 7.42
N GLN A 17 3.56 11.53 7.18
CA GLN A 17 3.34 12.57 8.20
C GLN A 17 1.84 12.80 8.49
N HIS A 18 0.94 12.34 7.64
CA HIS A 18 -0.51 12.44 7.84
C HIS A 18 -1.11 11.20 8.49
N SER A 19 -0.30 10.20 8.80
CA SER A 19 -0.75 8.98 9.48
C SER A 19 -1.18 9.29 10.91
N TYR A 20 -2.21 8.61 11.38
CA TYR A 20 -2.65 8.68 12.76
C TYR A 20 -2.18 7.43 13.50
N ALA A 21 -1.03 7.50 14.16
CA ALA A 21 -0.40 6.36 14.82
C ALA A 21 0.10 6.74 16.25
N PRO A 22 -0.82 7.19 17.14
CA PRO A 22 -0.41 7.67 18.47
C PRO A 22 0.07 6.55 19.39
N TYR A 23 -0.30 5.30 19.14
CA TYR A 23 0.04 4.17 19.99
C TYR A 23 1.37 3.56 19.63
N SER A 24 1.56 3.22 18.36
CA SER A 24 2.78 2.56 17.89
C SER A 24 3.88 3.54 17.49
N GLN A 25 3.55 4.77 17.13
CA GLN A 25 4.47 5.73 16.53
C GLN A 25 5.05 5.22 15.19
N PHE A 26 4.40 4.22 14.58
CA PHE A 26 4.80 3.61 13.32
C PHE A 26 3.87 4.11 12.22
N HIS A 27 4.35 5.09 11.44
CA HIS A 27 3.55 5.81 10.46
C HIS A 27 3.79 5.22 9.07
N VAL A 28 2.74 4.72 8.44
CA VAL A 28 2.82 4.11 7.11
C VAL A 28 2.12 5.00 6.09
N GLY A 29 2.73 5.14 4.93
CA GLY A 29 2.16 5.85 3.79
C GLY A 29 2.15 4.95 2.57
N ALA A 30 1.07 5.00 1.82
CA ALA A 30 0.93 4.35 0.53
C ALA A 30 0.55 5.37 -0.52
N ALA A 31 1.09 5.21 -1.73
CA ALA A 31 0.74 6.02 -2.88
C ALA A 31 0.59 5.11 -4.08
N ALA A 32 -0.48 5.25 -4.84
CA ALA A 32 -0.73 4.38 -5.98
C ALA A 32 -1.00 5.20 -7.24
N ARG A 33 -0.42 4.74 -8.35
CA ARG A 33 -0.76 5.21 -9.69
C ARG A 33 -1.88 4.33 -10.25
N LEU A 34 -2.87 4.98 -10.82
CA LEU A 34 -4.07 4.33 -11.32
C LEU A 34 -4.02 4.20 -12.84
N THR A 35 -4.88 3.35 -13.40
CA THR A 35 -4.99 3.15 -14.85
C THR A 35 -5.33 4.42 -15.62
N ASN A 36 -5.96 5.41 -14.96
CA ASN A 36 -6.24 6.72 -15.56
C ASN A 36 -5.09 7.74 -15.40
N GLY A 37 -3.96 7.33 -14.82
CA GLY A 37 -2.80 8.19 -14.60
C GLY A 37 -2.83 9.01 -13.31
N GLU A 38 -3.95 9.03 -12.60
CA GLU A 38 -4.07 9.73 -11.32
C GLU A 38 -3.29 9.02 -10.21
N ILE A 39 -2.96 9.77 -9.15
CA ILE A 39 -2.30 9.24 -7.95
C ILE A 39 -3.24 9.43 -6.77
N ILE A 40 -3.38 8.37 -5.98
CA ILE A 40 -4.14 8.39 -4.74
C ILE A 40 -3.22 7.94 -3.59
N THR A 41 -3.44 8.47 -2.40
CA THR A 41 -2.63 8.15 -1.22
C THR A 41 -3.49 7.61 -0.09
N GLY A 42 -2.85 6.96 0.88
CA GLY A 42 -3.48 6.50 2.09
C GLY A 42 -2.46 6.38 3.21
N THR A 43 -2.93 6.47 4.44
CA THR A 43 -2.10 6.33 5.64
C THR A 43 -2.78 5.40 6.62
N ASN A 44 -1.99 4.74 7.49
CA ASN A 44 -2.57 3.92 8.54
C ASN A 44 -3.29 4.80 9.58
N GLN A 45 -4.37 4.25 10.10
CA GLN A 45 -5.22 4.92 11.08
C GLN A 45 -5.40 3.98 12.27
N GLU A 46 -4.78 4.33 13.38
CA GLU A 46 -4.89 3.56 14.62
C GLU A 46 -6.15 3.93 15.39
N ASN A 47 -6.49 3.12 16.38
CA ASN A 47 -7.66 3.31 17.22
C ASN A 47 -7.38 2.71 18.59
N ALA A 48 -7.91 3.31 19.66
CA ALA A 48 -7.81 2.75 21.01
C ALA A 48 -8.43 1.34 21.07
N SER A 49 -9.42 1.08 20.24
CA SER A 49 -9.93 -0.27 19.97
C SER A 49 -9.06 -0.86 18.85
N TYR A 50 -8.00 -1.55 19.20
CA TYR A 50 -6.97 -2.01 18.26
C TYR A 50 -7.51 -2.74 17.03
N PRO A 51 -8.52 -3.62 17.12
CA PRO A 51 -9.08 -4.29 15.93
C PRO A 51 -9.70 -3.34 14.90
N VAL A 52 -10.04 -2.12 15.28
CA VAL A 52 -10.63 -1.11 14.40
C VAL A 52 -9.58 -0.43 13.52
N ALA A 53 -8.30 -0.54 13.88
CA ALA A 53 -7.20 0.05 13.12
C ALA A 53 -7.18 -0.46 11.68
N ILE A 54 -6.72 0.39 10.77
CA ILE A 54 -6.66 0.05 9.34
C ILE A 54 -5.29 0.44 8.76
N CYS A 55 -4.74 -0.44 7.93
CA CYS A 55 -3.45 -0.22 7.26
C CYS A 55 -3.56 0.79 6.12
N ALA A 56 -2.45 1.46 5.81
CA ALA A 56 -2.39 2.47 4.76
C ALA A 56 -2.87 1.95 3.39
N GLU A 57 -2.47 0.74 3.02
CA GLU A 57 -2.84 0.13 1.75
C GLU A 57 -4.34 -0.07 1.64
N ARG A 58 -4.99 -0.51 2.72
CA ARG A 58 -6.44 -0.74 2.73
C ARG A 58 -7.22 0.57 2.78
N VAL A 59 -6.70 1.59 3.44
CA VAL A 59 -7.29 2.94 3.38
C VAL A 59 -7.29 3.43 1.95
N LEU A 60 -6.17 3.29 1.24
CA LEU A 60 -6.03 3.69 -0.15
C LEU A 60 -7.02 2.95 -1.04
N LEU A 61 -7.05 1.62 -0.96
CA LEU A 61 -7.94 0.80 -1.80
C LEU A 61 -9.42 1.12 -1.53
N SER A 62 -9.78 1.39 -0.28
CA SER A 62 -11.16 1.74 0.08
C SER A 62 -11.56 3.10 -0.48
N ALA A 63 -10.67 4.09 -0.42
CA ALA A 63 -10.91 5.43 -0.97
C ALA A 63 -11.01 5.41 -2.49
N LEU A 64 -10.28 4.51 -3.15
CA LEU A 64 -10.24 4.40 -4.60
C LEU A 64 -11.63 4.18 -5.20
N SER A 65 -12.40 3.28 -4.64
CA SER A 65 -13.74 2.95 -5.15
C SER A 65 -14.67 4.16 -5.15
N SER A 66 -14.53 5.05 -4.18
CA SER A 66 -15.37 6.26 -4.07
C SER A 66 -14.87 7.39 -4.94
N ARG A 67 -13.55 7.56 -5.05
CA ARG A 67 -12.96 8.70 -5.77
C ARG A 67 -12.81 8.46 -7.25
N PHE A 68 -12.46 7.25 -7.65
CA PHE A 68 -12.19 6.90 -9.05
C PHE A 68 -12.82 5.55 -9.37
N PRO A 69 -14.17 5.47 -9.39
CA PRO A 69 -14.88 4.20 -9.62
C PRO A 69 -14.47 3.59 -10.96
N GLY A 70 -14.31 2.26 -10.97
CA GLY A 70 -13.93 1.52 -12.17
C GLY A 70 -12.45 1.62 -12.55
N THR A 71 -11.62 2.22 -11.70
CA THR A 71 -10.20 2.46 -11.97
C THR A 71 -9.34 1.54 -11.12
N ALA A 72 -8.32 0.93 -11.71
CA ALA A 72 -7.44 -0.02 -11.02
C ALA A 72 -6.10 0.60 -10.66
N VAL A 73 -5.44 0.02 -9.65
CA VAL A 73 -4.05 0.33 -9.29
C VAL A 73 -3.12 -0.41 -10.25
N THR A 74 -2.16 0.30 -10.81
CA THR A 74 -1.08 -0.30 -11.61
C THR A 74 0.21 -0.46 -10.80
N THR A 75 0.53 0.51 -9.96
CA THR A 75 1.74 0.51 -9.12
C THR A 75 1.40 1.14 -7.77
N MET A 76 1.84 0.51 -6.70
CA MET A 76 1.68 1.05 -5.35
C MET A 76 3.04 1.14 -4.67
N ALA A 77 3.40 2.32 -4.20
CA ALA A 77 4.57 2.54 -3.35
C ALA A 77 4.13 2.55 -1.89
N ILE A 78 4.93 1.92 -1.03
CA ILE A 78 4.67 1.84 0.41
C ILE A 78 5.95 2.26 1.13
N SER A 79 5.81 3.18 2.07
CA SER A 79 6.89 3.63 2.92
C SER A 79 6.41 3.78 4.36
N PHE A 80 7.34 3.96 5.27
CA PHE A 80 7.03 4.13 6.67
C PHE A 80 8.02 5.08 7.34
N HIS A 81 7.60 5.64 8.46
CA HIS A 81 8.46 6.39 9.36
C HIS A 81 8.21 5.91 10.79
N ASN A 82 9.20 5.25 11.36
CA ASN A 82 9.15 4.76 12.74
C ASN A 82 9.79 5.79 13.66
N HIS A 83 8.97 6.52 14.42
CA HIS A 83 9.46 7.57 15.31
C HIS A 83 10.24 7.01 16.53
N LYS A 84 10.11 5.69 16.79
CA LYS A 84 10.80 5.01 17.90
C LYS A 84 12.01 4.21 17.42
N GLY A 85 12.34 4.27 16.15
CA GLY A 85 13.40 3.43 15.62
C GLY A 85 13.88 3.84 14.24
N VAL A 86 14.29 2.85 13.45
CA VAL A 86 14.94 3.03 12.16
C VAL A 86 13.93 2.89 11.02
N SER A 87 14.08 3.73 9.99
CA SER A 87 13.22 3.72 8.80
C SER A 87 14.07 3.59 7.52
N LYS A 88 15.02 2.65 7.54
CA LYS A 88 16.05 2.52 6.49
C LYS A 88 15.96 1.22 5.69
N HIS A 89 14.90 0.44 5.88
CA HIS A 89 14.71 -0.83 5.18
C HIS A 89 13.29 -0.90 4.61
N PRO A 90 13.06 -1.66 3.53
CA PRO A 90 11.72 -1.88 3.03
C PRO A 90 10.87 -2.65 4.02
N ILE A 91 9.56 -2.34 4.06
CA ILE A 91 8.56 -3.18 4.72
C ILE A 91 7.61 -3.73 3.67
N THR A 92 7.07 -4.91 3.93
CA THR A 92 6.08 -5.54 3.05
C THR A 92 4.68 -5.40 3.64
N PRO A 93 3.62 -5.44 2.81
CA PRO A 93 2.25 -5.42 3.31
C PRO A 93 2.00 -6.58 4.28
N CYS A 94 1.20 -6.34 5.32
CA CYS A 94 0.76 -7.40 6.23
C CYS A 94 -0.17 -8.39 5.50
N GLY A 95 -0.49 -9.52 6.15
CA GLY A 95 -1.33 -10.55 5.53
C GLY A 95 -2.69 -10.04 5.04
N MET A 96 -3.35 -9.19 5.83
CA MET A 96 -4.64 -8.60 5.46
C MET A 96 -4.51 -7.72 4.21
N CYS A 97 -3.44 -6.94 4.12
CA CYS A 97 -3.18 -6.10 2.96
C CYS A 97 -2.84 -6.92 1.73
N ARG A 98 -2.09 -8.02 1.90
CA ARG A 98 -1.80 -8.94 0.80
C ARG A 98 -3.08 -9.54 0.23
N GLN A 99 -4.00 -9.94 1.09
CA GLN A 99 -5.31 -10.45 0.68
C GLN A 99 -6.11 -9.36 -0.05
N ALA A 100 -6.11 -8.13 0.45
CA ALA A 100 -6.81 -7.02 -0.19
C ALA A 100 -6.23 -6.70 -1.59
N LEU A 101 -4.90 -6.77 -1.74
CA LEU A 101 -4.24 -6.56 -3.03
C LEU A 101 -4.58 -7.69 -4.01
N VAL A 102 -4.60 -8.93 -3.56
CA VAL A 102 -4.99 -10.09 -4.39
C VAL A 102 -6.43 -9.93 -4.88
N GLU A 103 -7.35 -9.52 -4.02
CA GLU A 103 -8.75 -9.29 -4.40
C GLU A 103 -8.85 -8.18 -5.46
N HIS A 104 -8.11 -7.09 -5.29
CA HIS A 104 -8.09 -5.99 -6.25
C HIS A 104 -7.60 -6.46 -7.62
N GLN A 105 -6.49 -7.23 -7.66
CA GLN A 105 -5.97 -7.78 -8.92
C GLN A 105 -7.00 -8.69 -9.60
N PHE A 106 -7.67 -9.54 -8.81
CA PHE A 106 -8.69 -10.45 -9.34
C PHE A 106 -9.88 -9.68 -9.89
N HIS A 107 -10.36 -8.67 -9.14
CA HIS A 107 -11.53 -7.89 -9.53
C HIS A 107 -11.32 -7.13 -10.83
N PHE A 108 -10.16 -6.49 -11.00
CA PHE A 108 -9.88 -5.64 -12.16
C PHE A 108 -9.09 -6.34 -13.28
N GLY A 109 -8.58 -7.54 -13.04
CA GLY A 109 -7.70 -8.20 -14.01
C GLY A 109 -6.41 -7.41 -14.26
N GLN A 110 -5.95 -6.67 -13.26
CA GLN A 110 -4.78 -5.80 -13.36
C GLN A 110 -3.74 -6.19 -12.32
N VAL A 111 -2.52 -6.52 -12.78
CA VAL A 111 -1.39 -6.81 -11.88
C VAL A 111 -0.93 -5.51 -11.22
N ILE A 112 -0.68 -5.57 -9.92
CA ILE A 112 -0.15 -4.45 -9.14
C ILE A 112 1.35 -4.68 -8.92
N ARG A 113 2.17 -3.72 -9.36
CA ARG A 113 3.59 -3.69 -9.04
C ARG A 113 3.79 -2.91 -7.75
N LEU A 114 4.63 -3.40 -6.84
CA LEU A 114 4.91 -2.75 -5.57
C LEU A 114 6.31 -2.15 -5.54
N ILE A 115 6.42 -0.97 -4.93
CA ILE A 115 7.69 -0.31 -4.64
C ILE A 115 7.75 -0.12 -3.13
N LEU A 116 8.69 -0.79 -2.47
CA LEU A 116 8.76 -0.86 -1.02
C LEU A 116 10.07 -0.24 -0.54
N SER A 117 9.99 0.71 0.38
CA SER A 117 11.18 1.35 0.95
C SER A 117 10.87 2.03 2.27
N GLY A 118 11.88 2.24 3.09
CA GLY A 118 11.79 3.15 4.21
C GLY A 118 11.92 4.61 3.75
N GLN A 119 12.19 5.51 4.69
CA GLN A 119 12.42 6.93 4.36
C GLN A 119 13.69 7.11 3.55
N VAL A 120 14.65 6.24 3.74
CA VAL A 120 15.93 6.18 2.99
C VAL A 120 16.32 4.71 2.83
N GLY A 121 17.35 4.44 2.00
CA GLY A 121 17.94 3.11 1.89
C GLY A 121 17.37 2.28 0.76
N GLU A 122 17.42 0.96 0.94
CA GLU A 122 17.05 0.00 -0.09
C GLU A 122 15.62 0.17 -0.58
N VAL A 123 15.42 -0.17 -1.84
CA VAL A 123 14.10 -0.23 -2.49
C VAL A 123 13.90 -1.63 -3.03
N TYR A 124 12.79 -2.26 -2.67
CA TYR A 124 12.37 -3.52 -3.27
C TYR A 124 11.29 -3.25 -4.31
N ILE A 125 11.43 -3.87 -5.47
CA ILE A 125 10.42 -3.85 -6.54
C ILE A 125 9.84 -5.25 -6.64
N ILE A 126 8.54 -5.39 -6.39
CA ILE A 126 7.81 -6.64 -6.52
C ILE A 126 6.94 -6.51 -7.76
N GLN A 127 7.21 -7.32 -8.78
CA GLN A 127 6.53 -7.16 -10.09
C GLN A 127 5.06 -7.55 -10.04
N ASP A 128 4.66 -8.40 -9.11
CA ASP A 128 3.28 -8.88 -8.95
C ASP A 128 2.97 -9.04 -7.48
N ALA A 129 2.06 -8.23 -6.97
CA ALA A 129 1.70 -8.23 -5.55
C ALA A 129 1.17 -9.60 -5.09
N SER A 130 0.53 -10.38 -5.98
CA SER A 130 0.02 -11.71 -5.64
C SER A 130 1.14 -12.70 -5.29
N SER A 131 2.38 -12.45 -5.71
CA SER A 131 3.51 -13.29 -5.34
C SER A 131 3.81 -13.26 -3.84
N LEU A 132 3.30 -12.27 -3.12
CA LEU A 132 3.43 -12.16 -1.67
C LEU A 132 2.37 -12.97 -0.91
N LEU A 133 1.44 -13.59 -1.63
CA LEU A 133 0.40 -14.45 -1.03
C LEU A 133 0.28 -15.73 -1.86
N PRO A 134 1.28 -16.62 -1.81
CA PRO A 134 1.22 -17.89 -2.53
C PRO A 134 -0.01 -18.69 -2.12
N LEU A 135 -0.70 -19.31 -3.10
CA LEU A 135 -1.93 -20.09 -2.87
C LEU A 135 -3.02 -19.24 -2.20
N GLY A 136 -3.09 -17.96 -2.56
CA GLY A 136 -4.03 -17.01 -1.98
C GLY A 136 -5.48 -17.36 -2.30
N PHE A 137 -6.37 -17.02 -1.37
CA PHE A 137 -7.81 -17.23 -1.51
C PHE A 137 -8.40 -16.19 -2.47
N THR A 138 -9.19 -16.64 -3.45
CA THR A 138 -9.90 -15.76 -4.37
C THR A 138 -11.35 -16.21 -4.53
N ALA A 139 -12.17 -15.38 -5.19
CA ALA A 139 -13.56 -15.70 -5.47
C ALA A 139 -13.73 -17.01 -6.27
N LYS A 140 -12.69 -17.44 -6.99
CA LYS A 140 -12.70 -18.73 -7.70
C LYS A 140 -12.89 -19.90 -6.74
N ASP A 141 -12.37 -19.79 -5.53
CA ASP A 141 -12.46 -20.85 -4.52
C ASP A 141 -13.86 -20.99 -3.94
N MET A 142 -14.73 -20.02 -4.19
CA MET A 142 -16.12 -20.02 -3.72
C MET A 142 -17.11 -20.58 -4.75
N ARG A 143 -16.64 -21.05 -5.89
CA ARG A 143 -17.46 -21.58 -6.99
C ARG A 143 -17.53 -23.08 -7.04
#